data_fa6bf796852bd2801a442f60766dff82
#
_entry.id   fa6bf796852bd2801a442f60766dff82
#
_cell.length_a   1.000
_cell.length_b   1.000
_cell.length_c   1.000
_cell.angle_alpha   90.00
_cell.angle_beta   90.00
_cell.angle_gamma   90.00
#
_symmetry.space_group_name_H-M   'P 1'
#
loop_
_entity.id
_entity.type
_entity.pdbx_description
1 polymer ?
#
loop_
_entity_poly.entity_id
_entity_poly.type
_entity_poly.pdbx_seq_one_letter_code
_entity_poly.pdbx_strand_id
1 'polypeptide(L)'
;MQKDPKLKLGFRQTMIALREATALAFDTLRAHKLRSFLTLLGVILAVTTLVAVMSVLNGLNLYVSTRIANLGANAFVVDRIGIITNFDEFVKAMKRPPLRMDDYYALKGHLRYSSRVAAVDSTVQDVHNGEKLMEDVSVIGATPEFAEVRSWDVAAGRFFTDVDETHRTPVCFIGQDVVTNLFPGVDPLGREIRVGALQCQVVGISATLGTLLGQTQDNFVMLPLTTYLTVFQGPNDSITIFVQAVTMEAMPVAEDEVRVMLRARDGISPSFFLRGSGADFARGPSTEYSAS
;
A
#
# COMPACT_ATOMS: atom_id res chain seq x y z
N MET A 1 16.99 25.19 -69.80
CA MET A 1 16.44 24.62 -68.55
C MET A 1 14.93 24.63 -68.65
N GLN A 2 14.36 23.57 -69.25
CA GLN A 2 12.97 23.48 -69.68
C GLN A 2 12.17 22.84 -68.52
N LYS A 3 11.29 23.61 -67.91
CA LYS A 3 10.43 23.16 -66.85
C LYS A 3 9.31 22.29 -67.42
N ASP A 4 9.32 20.99 -67.10
CA ASP A 4 8.31 20.03 -67.53
C ASP A 4 6.91 20.39 -67.05
N PRO A 5 5.95 20.63 -67.94
CA PRO A 5 4.57 21.02 -67.58
C PRO A 5 3.73 19.80 -67.13
N LYS A 6 4.25 18.57 -67.24
CA LYS A 6 3.50 17.32 -66.90
C LYS A 6 3.27 17.07 -65.42
N LEU A 7 4.09 17.64 -64.54
CA LEU A 7 3.92 17.46 -63.09
C LEU A 7 2.74 18.22 -62.49
N LYS A 8 2.37 19.33 -63.08
CA LYS A 8 1.21 20.14 -62.58
C LYS A 8 -0.16 19.61 -62.99
N LEU A 9 -0.24 18.82 -64.03
CA LEU A 9 -1.51 18.20 -64.49
C LEU A 9 -1.90 17.03 -63.58
N GLY A 10 -0.93 16.22 -63.14
CA GLY A 10 -1.18 15.09 -62.24
C GLY A 10 -1.72 15.49 -60.88
N PHE A 11 -1.21 16.60 -60.31
CA PHE A 11 -1.64 17.06 -59.00
C PHE A 11 -3.06 17.65 -59.00
N ARG A 12 -3.48 18.33 -60.07
CA ARG A 12 -4.87 18.80 -60.22
C ARG A 12 -5.87 17.67 -60.46
N GLN A 13 -5.48 16.63 -61.22
CA GLN A 13 -6.34 15.47 -61.47
C GLN A 13 -6.50 14.64 -60.19
N THR A 14 -5.45 14.46 -59.39
CA THR A 14 -5.53 13.76 -58.10
C THR A 14 -6.38 14.51 -57.08
N MET A 15 -6.30 15.85 -57.05
CA MET A 15 -7.15 16.67 -56.19
C MET A 15 -8.63 16.65 -56.62
N ILE A 16 -8.95 16.59 -57.89
CA ILE A 16 -10.32 16.47 -58.41
C ILE A 16 -10.87 15.08 -58.10
N ALA A 17 -10.09 14.01 -58.35
CA ALA A 17 -10.47 12.64 -58.02
C ALA A 17 -10.67 12.43 -56.49
N LEU A 18 -9.83 13.05 -55.65
CA LEU A 18 -9.99 13.01 -54.20
C LEU A 18 -11.26 13.71 -53.74
N ARG A 19 -11.61 14.84 -54.37
CA ARG A 19 -12.83 15.60 -54.09
C ARG A 19 -14.10 14.87 -54.54
N GLU A 20 -14.07 14.18 -55.69
CA GLU A 20 -15.17 13.34 -56.15
C GLU A 20 -15.33 12.09 -55.27
N ALA A 21 -14.22 11.43 -54.88
CA ALA A 21 -14.24 10.30 -53.96
C ALA A 21 -14.80 10.66 -52.59
N THR A 22 -14.44 11.83 -52.03
CA THR A 22 -14.99 12.32 -50.76
C THR A 22 -16.48 12.66 -50.85
N ALA A 23 -16.94 13.26 -51.97
CA ALA A 23 -18.35 13.55 -52.20
C ALA A 23 -19.18 12.26 -52.31
N LEU A 24 -18.72 11.27 -53.08
CA LEU A 24 -19.37 9.96 -53.18
C LEU A 24 -19.41 9.22 -51.86
N ALA A 25 -18.34 9.30 -51.06
CA ALA A 25 -18.30 8.70 -49.71
C ALA A 25 -19.32 9.36 -48.77
N PHE A 26 -19.49 10.68 -48.86
CA PHE A 26 -20.50 11.43 -48.08
C PHE A 26 -21.94 11.07 -48.50
N ASP A 27 -22.22 10.93 -49.80
CA ASP A 27 -23.54 10.53 -50.29
C ASP A 27 -23.89 9.11 -49.89
N THR A 28 -22.93 8.17 -49.91
CA THR A 28 -23.13 6.81 -49.44
C THR A 28 -23.41 6.72 -47.93
N LEU A 29 -22.71 7.56 -47.14
CA LEU A 29 -22.95 7.70 -45.70
C LEU A 29 -24.37 8.25 -45.43
N ARG A 30 -24.82 9.20 -46.26
CA ARG A 30 -26.12 9.83 -46.12
C ARG A 30 -27.26 8.90 -46.54
N ALA A 31 -27.03 8.00 -47.52
CA ALA A 31 -27.98 7.00 -47.97
C ALA A 31 -28.25 5.90 -46.93
N HIS A 32 -27.26 5.56 -46.11
CA HIS A 32 -27.36 4.51 -45.09
C HIS A 32 -27.11 5.02 -43.66
N LYS A 33 -27.76 6.11 -43.26
CA LYS A 33 -27.58 6.83 -42.00
C LYS A 33 -27.51 5.96 -40.75
N LEU A 34 -28.46 4.99 -40.65
CA LEU A 34 -28.50 4.12 -39.48
C LEU A 34 -27.29 3.20 -39.36
N ARG A 35 -26.85 2.62 -40.50
CA ARG A 35 -25.66 1.75 -40.49
C ARG A 35 -24.41 2.52 -40.15
N SER A 36 -24.23 3.69 -40.79
CA SER A 36 -23.06 4.55 -40.53
C SER A 36 -23.04 5.09 -39.11
N PHE A 37 -24.21 5.44 -38.56
CA PHE A 37 -24.32 5.87 -37.16
C PHE A 37 -23.95 4.75 -36.18
N LEU A 38 -24.49 3.53 -36.41
CA LEU A 38 -24.19 2.38 -35.52
C LEU A 38 -22.71 1.98 -35.55
N THR A 39 -22.10 1.97 -36.73
CA THR A 39 -20.68 1.64 -36.86
C THR A 39 -19.80 2.72 -36.22
N LEU A 40 -20.11 4.00 -36.42
CA LEU A 40 -19.39 5.10 -35.79
C LEU A 40 -19.54 5.08 -34.27
N LEU A 41 -20.78 4.84 -33.79
CA LEU A 41 -21.06 4.72 -32.36
C LEU A 41 -20.28 3.56 -31.73
N GLY A 42 -20.21 2.41 -32.41
CA GLY A 42 -19.43 1.26 -31.95
C GLY A 42 -17.93 1.57 -31.82
N VAL A 43 -17.37 2.26 -32.83
CA VAL A 43 -15.94 2.67 -32.79
C VAL A 43 -15.69 3.70 -31.67
N ILE A 44 -16.56 4.70 -31.53
CA ILE A 44 -16.46 5.71 -30.47
C ILE A 44 -16.50 5.03 -29.10
N LEU A 45 -17.47 4.14 -28.86
CA LEU A 45 -17.59 3.42 -27.60
C LEU A 45 -16.33 2.57 -27.30
N ALA A 46 -15.85 1.84 -28.30
CA ALA A 46 -14.66 1.00 -28.14
C ALA A 46 -13.41 1.84 -27.78
N VAL A 47 -13.17 2.93 -28.50
CA VAL A 47 -12.02 3.81 -28.23
C VAL A 47 -12.16 4.52 -26.88
N THR A 48 -13.36 5.01 -26.57
CA THR A 48 -13.62 5.69 -25.28
C THR A 48 -13.41 4.72 -24.11
N THR A 49 -13.89 3.49 -24.21
CA THR A 49 -13.69 2.48 -23.18
C THR A 49 -12.20 2.15 -23.01
N LEU A 50 -11.47 1.98 -24.10
CA LEU A 50 -10.03 1.72 -24.05
C LEU A 50 -9.27 2.86 -23.37
N VAL A 51 -9.54 4.11 -23.75
CA VAL A 51 -8.91 5.29 -23.15
C VAL A 51 -9.29 5.42 -21.69
N ALA A 52 -10.55 5.19 -21.31
CA ALA A 52 -11.00 5.23 -19.93
C ALA A 52 -10.26 4.19 -19.06
N VAL A 53 -10.17 2.94 -19.53
CA VAL A 53 -9.43 1.88 -18.81
C VAL A 53 -7.95 2.23 -18.66
N MET A 54 -7.28 2.69 -19.73
CA MET A 54 -5.88 3.10 -19.67
C MET A 54 -5.67 4.27 -18.72
N SER A 55 -6.59 5.24 -18.68
CA SER A 55 -6.53 6.38 -17.78
C SER A 55 -6.65 5.96 -16.31
N VAL A 56 -7.58 5.04 -16.02
CA VAL A 56 -7.75 4.47 -14.67
C VAL A 56 -6.50 3.68 -14.26
N LEU A 57 -5.96 2.83 -15.13
CA LEU A 57 -4.75 2.05 -14.83
C LEU A 57 -3.53 2.93 -14.59
N ASN A 58 -3.33 3.97 -15.40
CA ASN A 58 -2.23 4.92 -15.21
C ASN A 58 -2.40 5.74 -13.93
N GLY A 59 -3.62 6.18 -13.62
CA GLY A 59 -3.94 6.85 -12.37
C GLY A 59 -3.68 5.95 -11.15
N LEU A 60 -4.08 4.67 -11.24
CA LEU A 60 -3.84 3.69 -10.19
C LEU A 60 -2.34 3.40 -10.00
N ASN A 61 -1.58 3.23 -11.09
CA ASN A 61 -0.13 3.01 -11.02
C ASN A 61 0.60 4.20 -10.38
N LEU A 62 0.28 5.44 -10.80
CA LEU A 62 0.87 6.64 -10.22
C LEU A 62 0.50 6.76 -8.73
N TYR A 63 -0.75 6.48 -8.40
CA TYR A 63 -1.26 6.51 -7.04
C TYR A 63 -0.58 5.45 -6.15
N VAL A 64 -0.51 4.20 -6.60
CA VAL A 64 0.19 3.11 -5.91
C VAL A 64 1.67 3.43 -5.73
N SER A 65 2.36 3.94 -6.76
CA SER A 65 3.80 4.26 -6.68
C SER A 65 4.10 5.40 -5.70
N THR A 66 3.26 6.44 -5.65
CA THR A 66 3.45 7.56 -4.71
C THR A 66 3.12 7.17 -3.27
N ARG A 67 2.20 6.25 -3.04
CA ARG A 67 1.84 5.79 -1.67
C ARG A 67 2.70 4.66 -1.16
N ILE A 68 3.21 3.80 -2.05
CA ILE A 68 4.22 2.77 -1.69
C ILE A 68 5.60 3.40 -1.49
N ALA A 69 5.90 4.52 -2.15
CA ALA A 69 7.12 5.30 -1.88
C ALA A 69 7.24 5.77 -0.42
N ASN A 70 6.10 5.95 0.29
CA ASN A 70 6.08 6.23 1.73
C ASN A 70 6.45 5.01 2.61
N LEU A 71 6.63 3.83 2.03
CA LEU A 71 7.17 2.62 2.71
C LEU A 71 8.71 2.59 2.74
N GLY A 72 9.42 3.71 2.53
CA GLY A 72 10.87 3.69 2.34
C GLY A 72 11.24 2.84 1.12
N ALA A 73 11.94 3.39 0.16
CA ALA A 73 12.16 2.78 -1.17
C ALA A 73 12.80 1.36 -1.13
N ASN A 74 13.31 0.92 0.01
CA ASN A 74 14.05 -0.32 0.24
C ASN A 74 13.54 -1.11 1.45
N ALA A 75 12.24 -1.02 1.78
CA ALA A 75 11.62 -1.80 2.85
C ALA A 75 10.76 -2.95 2.30
N PHE A 76 10.80 -4.09 2.97
CA PHE A 76 9.94 -5.23 2.70
C PHE A 76 9.24 -5.70 3.99
N VAL A 77 8.18 -6.45 3.81
CA VAL A 77 7.32 -6.92 4.90
C VAL A 77 7.41 -8.43 5.02
N VAL A 78 7.56 -8.90 6.24
CA VAL A 78 7.54 -10.31 6.61
C VAL A 78 6.25 -10.57 7.37
N ASP A 79 5.37 -11.35 6.79
CA ASP A 79 4.06 -11.68 7.35
C ASP A 79 3.83 -13.19 7.33
N ARG A 80 3.02 -13.69 8.26
CA ARG A 80 2.60 -15.08 8.33
C ARG A 80 1.78 -15.51 7.12
N ILE A 81 0.87 -14.66 6.65
CA ILE A 81 -0.18 -15.03 5.70
C ILE A 81 0.18 -14.63 4.26
N GLY A 82 0.85 -13.52 4.04
CA GLY A 82 1.22 -13.05 2.72
C GLY A 82 0.03 -12.68 1.81
N ILE A 83 0.29 -12.49 0.51
CA ILE A 83 -0.76 -12.25 -0.48
C ILE A 83 -1.29 -13.60 -0.95
N ILE A 84 -2.53 -13.91 -0.61
CA ILE A 84 -3.18 -15.17 -0.95
C ILE A 84 -4.14 -14.93 -2.11
N THR A 85 -3.95 -15.68 -3.17
CA THR A 85 -4.82 -15.69 -4.35
C THR A 85 -5.76 -16.88 -4.39
N ASN A 86 -5.52 -17.90 -3.52
CA ASN A 86 -6.26 -19.16 -3.55
C ASN A 86 -6.61 -19.62 -2.12
N PHE A 87 -7.83 -20.14 -1.95
CA PHE A 87 -8.34 -20.62 -0.66
C PHE A 87 -7.48 -21.73 -0.04
N ASP A 88 -6.94 -22.65 -0.86
CA ASP A 88 -6.09 -23.74 -0.37
C ASP A 88 -4.74 -23.22 0.19
N GLU A 89 -4.20 -22.15 -0.38
CA GLU A 89 -3.02 -21.46 0.13
C GLU A 89 -3.32 -20.75 1.45
N PHE A 90 -4.52 -20.19 1.59
CA PHE A 90 -4.98 -19.59 2.85
C PHE A 90 -4.99 -20.61 3.98
N VAL A 91 -5.59 -21.76 3.76
CA VAL A 91 -5.66 -22.84 4.75
C VAL A 91 -4.26 -23.34 5.13
N LYS A 92 -3.34 -23.43 4.17
CA LYS A 92 -1.94 -23.80 4.44
C LYS A 92 -1.21 -22.72 5.22
N ALA A 93 -1.44 -21.44 4.89
CA ALA A 93 -0.83 -20.31 5.57
C ALA A 93 -1.30 -20.20 7.04
N MET A 94 -2.56 -20.47 7.31
CA MET A 94 -3.08 -20.50 8.69
C MET A 94 -2.46 -21.57 9.58
N LYS A 95 -1.89 -22.63 9.00
CA LYS A 95 -1.18 -23.68 9.76
C LYS A 95 0.26 -23.31 10.12
N ARG A 96 0.80 -22.22 9.56
CA ARG A 96 2.14 -21.75 9.91
C ARG A 96 2.12 -21.17 11.31
N PRO A 97 3.20 -21.34 12.09
CA PRO A 97 3.28 -20.68 13.39
C PRO A 97 3.27 -19.16 13.25
N PRO A 98 2.69 -18.47 14.24
CA PRO A 98 2.66 -17.01 14.27
C PRO A 98 4.06 -16.45 14.50
N LEU A 99 4.37 -15.34 13.86
CA LEU A 99 5.54 -14.53 14.17
C LEU A 99 5.35 -13.88 15.54
N ARG A 100 6.40 -13.93 16.37
CA ARG A 100 6.38 -13.43 17.75
C ARG A 100 7.48 -12.38 17.98
N MET A 101 7.41 -11.70 19.12
CA MET A 101 8.43 -10.71 19.51
C MET A 101 9.84 -11.29 19.54
N ASP A 102 9.99 -12.58 19.89
CA ASP A 102 11.28 -13.27 19.87
C ASP A 102 11.90 -13.33 18.47
N ASP A 103 11.07 -13.45 17.43
CA ASP A 103 11.52 -13.43 16.02
C ASP A 103 11.96 -12.04 15.61
N TYR A 104 11.21 -11.01 16.03
CA TYR A 104 11.61 -9.61 15.83
C TYR A 104 12.96 -9.31 16.48
N TYR A 105 13.18 -9.68 17.75
CA TYR A 105 14.46 -9.45 18.43
C TYR A 105 15.61 -10.23 17.79
N ALA A 106 15.36 -11.45 17.32
CA ALA A 106 16.36 -12.22 16.60
C ALA A 106 16.77 -11.54 15.28
N LEU A 107 15.80 -11.05 14.52
CA LEU A 107 16.08 -10.31 13.28
C LEU A 107 16.80 -8.99 13.56
N LYS A 108 16.31 -8.18 14.52
CA LYS A 108 16.90 -6.88 14.87
C LYS A 108 18.38 -7.00 15.28
N GLY A 109 18.77 -8.10 15.94
CA GLY A 109 20.13 -8.28 16.45
C GLY A 109 21.15 -8.86 15.46
N HIS A 110 20.72 -9.48 14.35
CA HIS A 110 21.59 -10.33 13.53
C HIS A 110 21.62 -9.99 12.05
N LEU A 111 20.67 -9.18 11.51
CA LEU A 111 20.66 -8.83 10.10
C LEU A 111 21.82 -7.87 9.76
N ARG A 112 22.59 -8.23 8.70
CA ARG A 112 23.74 -7.45 8.23
C ARG A 112 23.39 -6.51 7.08
N TYR A 113 22.43 -6.88 6.27
CA TYR A 113 22.02 -6.13 5.08
C TYR A 113 20.77 -5.29 5.30
N SER A 114 20.30 -5.17 6.55
CA SER A 114 19.20 -4.30 6.93
C SER A 114 19.69 -3.14 7.79
N SER A 115 19.09 -1.98 7.57
CA SER A 115 19.36 -0.76 8.34
C SER A 115 18.42 -0.65 9.54
N ARG A 116 17.18 -1.11 9.41
CA ARG A 116 16.15 -1.06 10.45
C ARG A 116 15.22 -2.25 10.36
N VAL A 117 14.73 -2.66 11.51
CA VAL A 117 13.68 -3.67 11.66
C VAL A 117 12.62 -3.09 12.58
N ALA A 118 11.37 -3.14 12.17
CA ALA A 118 10.22 -2.70 12.97
C ALA A 118 9.19 -3.82 13.02
N ALA A 119 8.42 -3.89 14.08
CA ALA A 119 7.33 -4.84 14.21
C ALA A 119 6.03 -4.09 14.49
N VAL A 120 4.94 -4.59 13.93
CA VAL A 120 3.59 -4.07 14.14
C VAL A 120 2.58 -5.19 14.29
N ASP A 121 1.50 -4.87 14.96
CA ASP A 121 0.27 -5.64 14.99
C ASP A 121 -0.91 -4.67 15.04
N SER A 122 -2.11 -5.08 14.66
CA SER A 122 -3.26 -4.18 14.62
C SER A 122 -4.57 -4.90 14.88
N THR A 123 -5.47 -4.17 15.53
CA THR A 123 -6.86 -4.57 15.76
C THR A 123 -7.78 -3.37 15.56
N VAL A 124 -9.07 -3.60 15.62
CA VAL A 124 -10.07 -2.53 15.58
C VAL A 124 -10.74 -2.47 16.94
N GLN A 125 -10.82 -1.28 17.52
CA GLN A 125 -11.40 -1.04 18.84
C GLN A 125 -12.15 0.29 18.88
N ASP A 126 -13.05 0.41 19.85
CA ASP A 126 -13.71 1.65 20.16
C ASP A 126 -12.81 2.53 21.04
N VAL A 127 -12.79 3.82 20.74
CA VAL A 127 -12.00 4.82 21.48
C VAL A 127 -12.92 5.85 22.12
N HIS A 128 -12.68 6.10 23.41
CA HIS A 128 -13.47 7.04 24.21
C HIS A 128 -12.63 8.19 24.75
N ASN A 129 -13.22 9.38 24.76
CA ASN A 129 -12.75 10.53 25.53
C ASN A 129 -13.91 11.13 26.32
N GLY A 130 -14.06 10.72 27.59
CA GLY A 130 -15.23 11.02 28.40
C GLY A 130 -16.51 10.41 27.82
N GLU A 131 -17.49 11.25 27.47
CA GLU A 131 -18.74 10.81 26.83
C GLU A 131 -18.65 10.63 25.32
N LYS A 132 -17.56 11.08 24.69
CA LYS A 132 -17.39 10.93 23.23
C LYS A 132 -16.87 9.55 22.90
N LEU A 133 -17.50 8.94 21.90
CA LEU A 133 -17.17 7.64 21.37
C LEU A 133 -16.80 7.76 19.89
N MET A 134 -15.77 7.07 19.50
CA MET A 134 -15.40 6.83 18.11
C MET A 134 -15.30 5.33 17.90
N GLU A 135 -16.18 4.79 17.07
CA GLU A 135 -16.24 3.36 16.76
C GLU A 135 -15.27 3.00 15.63
N ASP A 136 -14.90 1.74 15.54
CA ASP A 136 -14.09 1.17 14.45
C ASP A 136 -12.76 1.92 14.23
N VAL A 137 -12.05 2.28 15.29
CA VAL A 137 -10.73 2.89 15.22
C VAL A 137 -9.65 1.81 15.05
N SER A 138 -8.76 1.99 14.09
CA SER A 138 -7.60 1.11 13.91
C SER A 138 -6.60 1.33 15.05
N VAL A 139 -6.45 0.34 15.91
CA VAL A 139 -5.46 0.37 17.00
C VAL A 139 -4.24 -0.42 16.56
N ILE A 140 -3.11 0.27 16.45
CA ILE A 140 -1.85 -0.25 15.92
C ILE A 140 -0.83 -0.31 17.06
N GLY A 141 -0.35 -1.51 17.39
CA GLY A 141 0.85 -1.68 18.17
C GLY A 141 2.08 -1.62 17.27
N ALA A 142 3.04 -0.77 17.57
CA ALA A 142 4.25 -0.63 16.74
C ALA A 142 5.50 -0.45 17.59
N THR A 143 6.66 -0.89 17.08
CA THR A 143 7.95 -0.55 17.69
C THR A 143 8.38 0.86 17.28
N PRO A 144 9.25 1.54 18.06
CA PRO A 144 9.66 2.92 17.78
C PRO A 144 10.25 3.12 16.38
N GLU A 145 10.98 2.14 15.86
CA GLU A 145 11.59 2.19 14.52
C GLU A 145 10.57 2.26 13.39
N PHE A 146 9.32 1.92 13.65
CA PHE A 146 8.26 1.93 12.65
C PHE A 146 8.03 3.32 12.06
N ALA A 147 8.13 4.38 12.89
CA ALA A 147 8.01 5.75 12.42
C ALA A 147 9.06 6.08 11.35
N GLU A 148 10.31 5.63 11.55
CA GLU A 148 11.38 5.87 10.59
C GLU A 148 11.29 4.99 9.35
N VAL A 149 10.95 3.71 9.51
CA VAL A 149 10.75 2.77 8.39
C VAL A 149 9.63 3.24 7.46
N ARG A 150 8.58 3.83 8.02
CA ARG A 150 7.42 4.35 7.28
C ARG A 150 7.52 5.83 6.94
N SER A 151 8.60 6.51 7.35
CA SER A 151 8.75 7.97 7.19
C SER A 151 7.49 8.71 7.71
N TRP A 152 7.11 8.40 8.95
CA TRP A 152 5.88 8.93 9.55
C TRP A 152 6.11 10.33 10.08
N ASP A 153 5.38 11.31 9.56
CA ASP A 153 5.49 12.69 9.97
C ASP A 153 4.67 12.98 11.23
N VAL A 154 5.28 13.70 12.18
CA VAL A 154 4.66 14.14 13.41
C VAL A 154 4.19 15.58 13.24
N ALA A 155 2.89 15.85 13.39
CA ALA A 155 2.34 17.21 13.32
C ALA A 155 2.55 17.97 14.63
N ALA A 156 2.41 17.29 15.77
CA ALA A 156 2.61 17.88 17.11
C ALA A 156 3.01 16.81 18.13
N GLY A 157 3.76 17.20 19.16
CA GLY A 157 4.23 16.29 20.20
C GLY A 157 5.41 15.43 19.72
N ARG A 158 5.41 14.15 20.07
CA ARG A 158 6.47 13.20 19.74
C ARG A 158 5.89 11.81 19.42
N PHE A 159 6.64 11.00 18.72
CA PHE A 159 6.41 9.57 18.66
C PHE A 159 6.90 8.90 19.96
N PHE A 160 6.44 7.70 20.26
CA PHE A 160 6.95 6.96 21.42
C PHE A 160 8.37 6.45 21.16
N THR A 161 9.09 6.21 22.24
CA THR A 161 10.52 5.89 22.24
C THR A 161 10.78 4.48 22.74
N ASP A 162 12.03 3.99 22.61
CA ASP A 162 12.47 2.71 23.19
C ASP A 162 12.23 2.64 24.71
N VAL A 163 12.23 3.76 25.40
CA VAL A 163 11.92 3.82 26.84
C VAL A 163 10.45 3.50 27.07
N ASP A 164 9.56 4.10 26.28
CA ASP A 164 8.12 3.84 26.36
C ASP A 164 7.80 2.38 26.02
N GLU A 165 8.48 1.82 25.01
CA GLU A 165 8.36 0.42 24.61
C GLU A 165 8.84 -0.53 25.69
N THR A 166 10.03 -0.31 26.27
CA THR A 166 10.62 -1.18 27.27
C THR A 166 9.84 -1.18 28.58
N HIS A 167 9.34 -0.01 28.99
CA HIS A 167 8.58 0.13 30.23
C HIS A 167 7.07 -0.15 30.05
N ARG A 168 6.64 -0.48 28.84
CA ARG A 168 5.21 -0.66 28.50
C ARG A 168 4.38 0.53 28.92
N THR A 169 4.90 1.73 28.70
CA THR A 169 4.23 2.96 29.10
C THR A 169 2.94 3.12 28.31
N PRO A 170 1.79 3.35 28.93
CA PRO A 170 0.51 3.51 28.24
C PRO A 170 0.42 4.90 27.59
N VAL A 171 1.20 5.12 26.57
CA VAL A 171 1.19 6.34 25.73
C VAL A 171 0.64 6.01 24.35
N CYS A 172 0.04 7.01 23.71
CA CYS A 172 -0.50 6.85 22.37
C CYS A 172 -0.16 8.02 21.44
N PHE A 173 -0.01 7.68 20.17
CA PHE A 173 0.15 8.57 19.05
C PHE A 173 -1.10 8.45 18.18
N ILE A 174 -1.77 9.55 17.88
CA ILE A 174 -3.13 9.53 17.29
C ILE A 174 -3.17 10.17 15.91
N GLY A 175 -4.05 9.66 15.07
CA GLY A 175 -4.35 10.23 13.76
C GLY A 175 -5.28 11.43 13.84
N GLN A 176 -5.32 12.20 12.75
CA GLN A 176 -6.04 13.47 12.69
C GLN A 176 -7.57 13.33 12.85
N ASP A 177 -8.15 12.19 12.40
CA ASP A 177 -9.58 11.94 12.58
C ASP A 177 -9.95 11.78 14.07
N VAL A 178 -9.07 11.11 14.84
CA VAL A 178 -9.26 10.95 16.30
C VAL A 178 -9.20 12.32 16.98
N VAL A 179 -8.28 13.21 16.57
CA VAL A 179 -8.22 14.59 17.07
C VAL A 179 -9.51 15.33 16.78
N THR A 180 -9.98 15.29 15.55
CA THR A 180 -11.17 16.05 15.10
C THR A 180 -12.44 15.58 15.81
N ASN A 181 -12.61 14.26 15.98
CA ASN A 181 -13.83 13.69 16.53
C ASN A 181 -13.84 13.70 18.07
N LEU A 182 -12.74 13.34 18.72
CA LEU A 182 -12.69 13.23 20.17
C LEU A 182 -12.28 14.53 20.90
N PHE A 183 -11.56 15.43 20.22
CA PHE A 183 -11.02 16.66 20.81
C PHE A 183 -11.39 17.93 20.04
N PRO A 184 -12.65 18.17 19.61
CA PRO A 184 -12.99 19.35 18.84
C PRO A 184 -12.67 20.64 19.60
N GLY A 185 -11.72 21.41 19.05
CA GLY A 185 -11.29 22.69 19.62
C GLY A 185 -10.44 22.61 20.88
N VAL A 186 -9.95 21.43 21.24
CA VAL A 186 -9.13 21.20 22.44
C VAL A 186 -7.83 20.51 22.04
N ASP A 187 -6.71 20.94 22.63
CA ASP A 187 -5.42 20.26 22.43
C ASP A 187 -5.44 18.86 23.09
N PRO A 188 -5.23 17.79 22.31
CA PRO A 188 -5.21 16.43 22.85
C PRO A 188 -3.90 16.05 23.57
N LEU A 189 -2.80 16.79 23.36
CA LEU A 189 -1.51 16.45 23.97
C LEU A 189 -1.58 16.42 25.49
N GLY A 190 -1.03 15.35 26.08
CA GLY A 190 -1.05 15.12 27.51
C GLY A 190 -2.37 14.66 28.11
N ARG A 191 -3.45 14.57 27.29
CA ARG A 191 -4.75 14.07 27.75
C ARG A 191 -4.81 12.54 27.63
N GLU A 192 -5.71 11.97 28.42
CA GLU A 192 -5.93 10.53 28.41
C GLU A 192 -7.14 10.17 27.55
N ILE A 193 -7.02 9.07 26.81
CA ILE A 193 -8.10 8.41 26.08
C ILE A 193 -8.19 6.95 26.49
N ARG A 194 -9.37 6.38 26.37
CA ARG A 194 -9.59 4.96 26.61
C ARG A 194 -9.75 4.24 25.27
N VAL A 195 -8.86 3.29 25.00
CA VAL A 195 -8.84 2.46 23.82
C VAL A 195 -9.23 1.05 24.22
N GLY A 196 -10.45 0.63 23.92
CA GLY A 196 -11.01 -0.61 24.46
C GLY A 196 -10.89 -0.68 25.99
N ALA A 197 -10.06 -1.60 26.51
CA ALA A 197 -9.78 -1.77 27.93
C ALA A 197 -8.58 -0.93 28.44
N LEU A 198 -7.78 -0.35 27.56
CA LEU A 198 -6.56 0.38 27.91
C LEU A 198 -6.82 1.88 28.02
N GLN A 199 -6.32 2.50 29.09
CA GLN A 199 -6.23 3.95 29.22
C GLN A 199 -4.82 4.40 28.88
N CYS A 200 -4.66 5.33 27.93
CA CYS A 200 -3.37 5.81 27.49
C CYS A 200 -3.34 7.33 27.31
N GLN A 201 -2.14 7.90 27.51
CA GLN A 201 -1.91 9.35 27.38
C GLN A 201 -1.46 9.69 25.95
N VAL A 202 -2.07 10.69 25.35
CA VAL A 202 -1.69 11.21 24.03
C VAL A 202 -0.37 11.97 24.13
N VAL A 203 0.67 11.45 23.47
CA VAL A 203 2.01 12.06 23.43
C VAL A 203 2.36 12.69 22.09
N GLY A 204 1.57 12.39 21.06
CA GLY A 204 1.79 12.98 19.74
C GLY A 204 0.62 12.79 18.79
N ILE A 205 0.64 13.59 17.74
CA ILE A 205 -0.38 13.64 16.69
C ILE A 205 0.30 13.48 15.34
N SER A 206 -0.25 12.63 14.48
CA SER A 206 0.23 12.42 13.12
C SER A 206 -0.05 13.63 12.24
N ALA A 207 0.85 13.90 11.29
CA ALA A 207 0.49 14.68 10.13
C ALA A 207 -0.63 13.98 9.35
N THR A 208 -1.46 14.78 8.67
CA THR A 208 -2.59 14.24 7.89
C THR A 208 -2.11 13.33 6.78
N LEU A 209 -2.55 12.09 6.78
CA LEU A 209 -2.26 11.09 5.74
C LEU A 209 -3.24 11.22 4.57
N GLY A 210 -4.45 11.72 4.82
CA GLY A 210 -5.50 11.92 3.85
C GLY A 210 -6.33 10.68 3.56
N THR A 211 -7.03 10.71 2.41
CA THR A 211 -7.98 9.66 2.03
C THR A 211 -7.43 8.79 0.91
N LEU A 212 -7.58 7.49 1.04
CA LEU A 212 -7.13 6.48 0.11
C LEU A 212 -8.34 5.67 -0.39
N LEU A 213 -8.64 5.69 -1.71
CA LEU A 213 -9.79 4.99 -2.30
C LEU A 213 -11.12 5.28 -1.56
N GLY A 214 -11.31 6.53 -1.11
CA GLY A 214 -12.50 6.93 -0.38
C GLY A 214 -12.50 6.59 1.12
N GLN A 215 -11.44 5.95 1.64
CA GLN A 215 -11.28 5.65 3.06
C GLN A 215 -10.21 6.54 3.69
N THR A 216 -10.52 7.13 4.83
CA THR A 216 -9.55 7.91 5.60
C THR A 216 -8.43 7.02 6.12
N GLN A 217 -7.20 7.52 6.06
CA GLN A 217 -6.03 6.88 6.65
C GLN A 217 -5.68 7.46 8.02
N ASP A 218 -6.44 8.44 8.47
CA ASP A 218 -6.22 9.21 9.69
C ASP A 218 -7.02 8.68 10.89
N ASN A 219 -7.83 7.59 10.70
CA ASN A 219 -8.60 6.94 11.75
C ASN A 219 -7.78 5.86 12.45
N PHE A 220 -6.81 6.26 13.28
CA PHE A 220 -6.00 5.31 14.03
C PHE A 220 -5.52 5.85 15.37
N VAL A 221 -5.22 4.92 16.29
CA VAL A 221 -4.44 5.13 17.51
C VAL A 221 -3.26 4.15 17.50
N MET A 222 -2.06 4.66 17.70
CA MET A 222 -0.85 3.84 17.73
C MET A 222 -0.27 3.81 19.14
N LEU A 223 0.13 2.63 19.58
CA LEU A 223 0.65 2.32 20.92
C LEU A 223 2.03 1.67 20.80
N PRO A 224 2.88 1.73 21.83
CA PRO A 224 4.04 0.86 21.92
C PRO A 224 3.62 -0.60 21.79
N LEU A 225 4.34 -1.39 20.95
CA LEU A 225 3.94 -2.76 20.61
C LEU A 225 3.82 -3.65 21.84
N THR A 226 4.73 -3.53 22.81
CA THR A 226 4.68 -4.32 24.05
C THR A 226 3.47 -3.98 24.91
N THR A 227 3.03 -2.71 24.93
CA THR A 227 1.79 -2.29 25.60
C THR A 227 0.57 -2.88 24.88
N TYR A 228 0.54 -2.78 23.56
CA TYR A 228 -0.52 -3.34 22.71
C TYR A 228 -0.67 -4.86 22.92
N LEU A 229 0.42 -5.61 22.82
CA LEU A 229 0.41 -7.07 22.95
C LEU A 229 -0.07 -7.54 24.33
N THR A 230 0.18 -6.74 25.39
CA THR A 230 -0.29 -7.08 26.74
C THR A 230 -1.80 -7.04 26.86
N VAL A 231 -2.48 -6.18 26.09
CA VAL A 231 -3.92 -5.92 26.23
C VAL A 231 -4.75 -6.58 25.12
N PHE A 232 -4.23 -6.57 23.89
CA PHE A 232 -5.02 -6.91 22.69
C PHE A 232 -4.59 -8.22 22.02
N GLN A 233 -3.42 -8.79 22.36
CA GLN A 233 -2.92 -9.98 21.68
C GLN A 233 -3.76 -11.22 22.02
N GLY A 234 -4.27 -11.86 20.99
CA GLY A 234 -4.89 -13.18 21.06
C GLY A 234 -3.87 -14.32 20.96
N PRO A 235 -4.26 -15.56 21.31
CA PRO A 235 -3.35 -16.71 21.33
C PRO A 235 -2.78 -17.09 19.95
N ASN A 236 -3.44 -16.74 18.88
CA ASN A 236 -3.06 -17.04 17.50
C ASN A 236 -2.64 -15.82 16.67
N ASP A 237 -2.56 -14.66 17.31
CA ASP A 237 -2.16 -13.43 16.62
C ASP A 237 -0.68 -13.47 16.25
N SER A 238 -0.36 -12.86 15.14
CA SER A 238 0.98 -12.84 14.55
C SER A 238 1.37 -11.40 14.27
N ILE A 239 2.50 -10.99 14.79
CA ILE A 239 3.05 -9.69 14.42
C ILE A 239 3.49 -9.70 12.95
N THR A 240 3.48 -8.52 12.34
CA THR A 240 4.07 -8.26 11.02
C THR A 240 5.39 -7.55 11.22
N ILE A 241 6.44 -8.01 10.55
CA ILE A 241 7.78 -7.43 10.69
C ILE A 241 8.14 -6.66 9.41
N PHE A 242 8.53 -5.41 9.58
CA PHE A 242 9.04 -4.54 8.51
C PHE A 242 10.55 -4.52 8.58
N VAL A 243 11.20 -4.78 7.46
CA VAL A 243 12.67 -4.76 7.36
C VAL A 243 13.04 -3.76 6.28
N GLN A 244 13.89 -2.81 6.64
CA GLN A 244 14.47 -1.85 5.71
C GLN A 244 15.89 -2.31 5.35
N ALA A 245 16.13 -2.64 4.09
CA ALA A 245 17.46 -2.94 3.60
C ALA A 245 18.36 -1.69 3.58
N VAL A 246 19.67 -1.87 3.63
CA VAL A 246 20.63 -0.75 3.57
C VAL A 246 20.54 0.00 2.24
N THR A 247 20.37 -0.74 1.15
CA THR A 247 20.15 -0.19 -0.20
C THR A 247 19.12 -1.02 -0.96
N MET A 248 18.61 -0.49 -2.06
CA MET A 248 17.68 -1.22 -2.93
C MET A 248 18.33 -2.49 -3.51
N GLU A 249 19.63 -2.41 -3.87
CA GLU A 249 20.37 -3.53 -4.42
C GLU A 249 20.64 -4.64 -3.40
N ALA A 250 20.69 -4.29 -2.12
CA ALA A 250 20.85 -5.23 -1.02
C ALA A 250 19.55 -5.95 -0.64
N MET A 251 18.40 -5.50 -1.13
CA MET A 251 17.09 -6.04 -0.76
C MET A 251 16.99 -7.57 -0.98
N PRO A 252 17.35 -8.15 -2.14
CA PRO A 252 17.27 -9.60 -2.33
C PRO A 252 18.13 -10.40 -1.34
N VAL A 253 19.30 -9.84 -0.99
CA VAL A 253 20.22 -10.47 -0.02
C VAL A 253 19.66 -10.38 1.39
N ALA A 254 19.08 -9.23 1.76
CA ALA A 254 18.42 -9.04 3.06
C ALA A 254 17.20 -9.96 3.20
N GLU A 255 16.44 -10.15 2.13
CA GLU A 255 15.31 -11.09 2.09
C GLU A 255 15.76 -12.53 2.34
N ASP A 256 16.83 -12.98 1.67
CA ASP A 256 17.37 -14.32 1.87
C ASP A 256 17.94 -14.50 3.27
N GLU A 257 18.60 -13.49 3.82
CA GLU A 257 19.11 -13.49 5.20
C GLU A 257 17.96 -13.70 6.21
N VAL A 258 16.88 -12.92 6.08
CA VAL A 258 15.67 -13.08 6.92
C VAL A 258 15.07 -14.47 6.77
N ARG A 259 14.97 -14.96 5.53
CA ARG A 259 14.43 -16.29 5.23
C ARG A 259 15.24 -17.40 5.89
N VAL A 260 16.55 -17.35 5.81
CA VAL A 260 17.45 -18.33 6.41
C VAL A 260 17.33 -18.33 7.93
N MET A 261 17.30 -17.12 8.54
CA MET A 261 17.20 -16.99 10.00
C MET A 261 15.89 -17.54 10.55
N LEU A 262 14.76 -17.18 9.93
CA LEU A 262 13.45 -17.66 10.36
C LEU A 262 13.30 -19.18 10.14
N ARG A 263 13.88 -19.75 9.07
CA ARG A 263 13.95 -21.20 8.85
C ARG A 263 14.72 -21.94 9.94
N ALA A 264 15.87 -21.43 10.29
CA ALA A 264 16.74 -22.06 11.27
C ALA A 264 16.13 -22.06 12.68
N ARG A 265 15.27 -21.08 12.98
CA ARG A 265 14.69 -20.90 14.30
C ARG A 265 13.44 -21.75 14.53
N ASP A 266 12.51 -21.77 13.57
CA ASP A 266 11.19 -22.36 13.79
C ASP A 266 10.95 -23.63 12.98
N GLY A 267 11.95 -24.14 12.25
CA GLY A 267 11.77 -25.30 11.36
C GLY A 267 10.76 -25.07 10.24
N ILE A 268 10.36 -23.83 10.03
CA ILE A 268 9.30 -23.46 9.10
C ILE A 268 9.88 -23.35 7.71
N SER A 269 9.31 -24.12 6.79
CA SER A 269 9.51 -23.88 5.36
C SER A 269 8.81 -22.55 5.00
N PRO A 270 9.55 -21.49 4.70
CA PRO A 270 8.95 -20.17 4.57
C PRO A 270 8.28 -20.05 3.22
N SER A 271 7.05 -19.77 3.27
CA SER A 271 6.41 -18.92 2.30
C SER A 271 6.07 -17.61 3.00
N PHE A 272 7.10 -16.94 3.52
CA PHE A 272 6.96 -15.55 3.93
C PHE A 272 6.83 -14.73 2.66
N PHE A 273 5.75 -13.94 2.57
CA PHE A 273 5.63 -12.97 1.50
C PHE A 273 6.48 -11.76 1.90
N LEU A 274 7.62 -11.66 1.25
CA LEU A 274 8.43 -10.46 1.26
C LEU A 274 7.78 -9.49 0.25
N ARG A 275 7.12 -8.48 0.75
CA ARG A 275 6.48 -7.46 -0.07
C ARG A 275 7.51 -6.35 -0.32
N GLY A 276 8.32 -6.53 -1.37
CA GLY A 276 9.18 -5.46 -1.87
C GLY A 276 8.36 -4.31 -2.44
N SER A 277 8.88 -3.09 -2.33
CA SER A 277 8.25 -1.91 -2.89
C SER A 277 8.13 -2.04 -4.42
N GLY A 278 6.91 -2.07 -4.93
CA GLY A 278 6.53 -1.58 -6.25
C GLY A 278 7.00 -2.33 -7.50
N ALA A 279 8.12 -3.03 -7.52
CA ALA A 279 8.66 -3.62 -8.76
C ALA A 279 8.20 -5.07 -9.01
N ASP A 280 7.79 -5.80 -7.98
CA ASP A 280 7.43 -7.22 -8.10
C ASP A 280 5.93 -7.48 -8.30
N PHE A 281 5.10 -6.46 -8.37
CA PHE A 281 3.69 -6.61 -8.74
C PHE A 281 3.49 -7.09 -10.19
N ALA A 282 4.52 -7.00 -11.03
CA ALA A 282 4.49 -7.43 -12.43
C ALA A 282 5.07 -8.83 -12.68
N ARG A 283 5.74 -9.45 -11.68
CA ARG A 283 6.16 -10.85 -11.75
C ARG A 283 5.21 -11.69 -10.92
N GLY A 284 4.33 -12.40 -11.62
CA GLY A 284 3.55 -13.48 -11.01
C GLY A 284 4.48 -14.47 -10.29
N PRO A 285 3.95 -15.31 -9.38
CA PRO A 285 4.75 -16.26 -8.64
C PRO A 285 5.61 -17.07 -9.61
N SER A 286 6.93 -16.96 -9.46
CA SER A 286 7.86 -17.80 -10.21
C SER A 286 7.56 -19.26 -9.85
N THR A 287 7.01 -19.97 -10.85
CA THR A 287 6.81 -21.43 -10.85
C THR A 287 8.18 -22.12 -10.94
N GLU A 288 8.99 -22.00 -9.91
CA GLU A 288 10.18 -22.82 -9.75
C GLU A 288 10.24 -23.33 -8.32
N TYR A 289 9.52 -24.41 -8.07
CA TYR A 289 9.89 -25.43 -7.08
C TYR A 289 9.08 -26.70 -7.35
N SER A 290 9.51 -27.41 -8.41
CA SER A 290 9.26 -28.83 -8.55
C SER A 290 10.56 -29.47 -9.02
N ALA A 291 11.41 -29.88 -8.10
CA ALA A 291 12.35 -30.98 -8.29
C ALA A 291 13.00 -31.35 -6.94
N SER A 292 12.74 -32.58 -6.56
CA SER A 292 13.33 -33.50 -5.58
C SER A 292 12.91 -33.38 -4.16
#